data_3292120b7eaf98edfbff9166612e248f
#
_entry.id   3292120b7eaf98edfbff9166612e248f
#
_cell.length_a   1.000
_cell.length_b   1.000
_cell.length_c   1.000
_cell.angle_alpha   90.00
_cell.angle_beta   90.00
_cell.angle_gamma   90.00
#
_symmetry.space_group_name_H-M   'P 1'
#
loop_
_entity.id
_entity.type
_entity.pdbx_description
1 polymer ?
#
loop_
_entity_poly.entity_id
_entity_poly.type
_entity_poly.pdbx_seq_one_letter_code
_entity_poly.pdbx_strand_id
1 'polypeptide(L)'
;MDNLYKTIRAMAKLNQEQFANELGTTVLSINRWENGKTEPNKMAQNQMLRFCMEHQIELGELIVKGKEYTEPCNELVLYHGSKKGIKGDIAPISRDECDFGAGFYMGTGTLQPLTLICSEAAPKFYTVSLNTTGLKTLNLGIDLEWAMLIAYFRKEMESVKGSNIYEKYAHLTDGYDLVVGYIANDRMYTELARFFRGDISDVALLHCLSALDLGKQYVAISEKACKQVKILKEESLSQLELSVLEDLSSKRRKEGIRLADEIVKQHRREGQFFDEIIGG
;
A
#
# COMPACT_ATOMS: atom_id res chain seq x y z
N MET A 1 -15.97 -11.43 -9.12
CA MET A 1 -16.63 -10.16 -8.74
C MET A 1 -17.27 -9.53 -9.97
N ASP A 2 -18.41 -8.86 -9.80
CA ASP A 2 -19.05 -8.12 -10.91
C ASP A 2 -18.12 -6.99 -11.38
N ASN A 3 -18.20 -6.67 -12.67
CA ASN A 3 -17.48 -5.58 -13.29
C ASN A 3 -17.83 -4.23 -12.60
N LEU A 4 -16.86 -3.35 -12.44
CA LEU A 4 -16.99 -2.05 -11.75
C LEU A 4 -18.23 -1.26 -12.22
N TYR A 5 -18.44 -1.14 -13.53
CA TYR A 5 -19.56 -0.39 -14.11
C TYR A 5 -20.92 -1.00 -13.76
N LYS A 6 -21.01 -2.33 -13.74
CA LYS A 6 -22.21 -3.04 -13.31
C LYS A 6 -22.50 -2.82 -11.83
N THR A 7 -21.47 -2.79 -11.01
CA THR A 7 -21.58 -2.52 -9.56
C THR A 7 -22.05 -1.10 -9.31
N ILE A 8 -21.48 -0.09 -9.99
CA ILE A 8 -21.91 1.32 -9.90
C ILE A 8 -23.41 1.43 -10.25
N ARG A 9 -23.82 0.88 -11.37
CA ARG A 9 -25.24 0.89 -11.80
C ARG A 9 -26.17 0.22 -10.78
N ALA A 10 -25.75 -0.91 -10.24
CA ALA A 10 -26.54 -1.64 -9.24
C ALA A 10 -26.68 -0.85 -7.93
N MET A 11 -25.64 -0.15 -7.48
CA MET A 11 -25.69 0.72 -6.30
C MET A 11 -26.68 1.89 -6.49
N ALA A 12 -26.75 2.45 -7.70
CA ALA A 12 -27.72 3.48 -8.06
C ALA A 12 -29.14 2.91 -8.31
N LYS A 13 -29.34 1.59 -8.26
CA LYS A 13 -30.61 0.88 -8.51
C LYS A 13 -31.20 1.17 -9.90
N LEU A 14 -30.36 1.35 -10.91
CA LEU A 14 -30.76 1.64 -12.29
C LEU A 14 -30.68 0.39 -13.17
N ASN A 15 -31.53 0.34 -14.20
CA ASN A 15 -31.34 -0.58 -15.31
C ASN A 15 -30.31 0.00 -16.32
N GLN A 16 -29.90 -0.77 -17.33
CA GLN A 16 -28.90 -0.33 -18.30
C GLN A 16 -29.35 0.89 -19.13
N GLU A 17 -30.66 1.00 -19.45
CA GLU A 17 -31.23 2.11 -20.21
C GLU A 17 -31.20 3.40 -19.39
N GLN A 18 -31.66 3.35 -18.14
CA GLN A 18 -31.63 4.48 -17.22
C GLN A 18 -30.19 4.96 -16.99
N PHE A 19 -29.27 4.02 -16.77
CA PHE A 19 -27.86 4.35 -16.56
C PHE A 19 -27.20 4.96 -17.81
N ALA A 20 -27.57 4.45 -19.01
CA ALA A 20 -27.12 5.04 -20.27
C ALA A 20 -27.61 6.48 -20.45
N ASN A 21 -28.86 6.75 -20.11
CA ASN A 21 -29.46 8.08 -20.16
C ASN A 21 -28.78 9.06 -19.21
N GLU A 22 -28.55 8.66 -17.95
CA GLU A 22 -27.83 9.45 -16.93
C GLU A 22 -26.40 9.82 -17.37
N LEU A 23 -25.72 8.90 -18.03
CA LEU A 23 -24.35 9.10 -18.52
C LEU A 23 -24.29 9.74 -19.92
N GLY A 24 -25.43 10.06 -20.56
CA GLY A 24 -25.47 10.61 -21.92
C GLY A 24 -24.82 9.68 -22.96
N THR A 25 -25.02 8.37 -22.83
CA THR A 25 -24.43 7.35 -23.71
C THR A 25 -25.49 6.34 -24.22
N THR A 26 -25.06 5.29 -24.90
CA THR A 26 -25.96 4.26 -25.42
C THR A 26 -25.98 3.03 -24.53
N VAL A 27 -27.11 2.30 -24.49
CA VAL A 27 -27.23 1.00 -23.82
C VAL A 27 -26.17 0.02 -24.32
N LEU A 28 -25.83 0.07 -25.62
CA LEU A 28 -24.80 -0.76 -26.21
C LEU A 28 -23.40 -0.47 -25.60
N SER A 29 -23.11 0.81 -25.33
CA SER A 29 -21.86 1.21 -24.66
C SER A 29 -21.81 0.67 -23.24
N ILE A 30 -22.89 0.86 -22.47
CA ILE A 30 -23.02 0.30 -21.11
C ILE A 30 -22.80 -1.22 -21.11
N ASN A 31 -23.49 -1.93 -21.99
CA ASN A 31 -23.34 -3.38 -22.09
C ASN A 31 -21.90 -3.81 -22.40
N ARG A 32 -21.20 -3.08 -23.30
CA ARG A 32 -19.80 -3.37 -23.61
C ARG A 32 -18.88 -3.11 -22.42
N TRP A 33 -19.09 -2.04 -21.68
CA TRP A 33 -18.29 -1.73 -20.47
C TRP A 33 -18.53 -2.75 -19.36
N GLU A 34 -19.78 -3.10 -19.10
CA GLU A 34 -20.15 -4.10 -18.08
C GLU A 34 -19.65 -5.52 -18.39
N ASN A 35 -19.41 -5.82 -19.66
CA ASN A 35 -18.85 -7.11 -20.10
C ASN A 35 -17.33 -7.04 -20.39
N GLY A 36 -16.67 -5.94 -20.06
CA GLY A 36 -15.22 -5.77 -20.25
C GLY A 36 -14.76 -5.79 -21.71
N LYS A 37 -15.68 -5.54 -22.67
CA LYS A 37 -15.36 -5.55 -24.11
C LYS A 37 -14.69 -4.28 -24.58
N THR A 38 -14.99 -3.15 -23.93
CA THR A 38 -14.41 -1.85 -24.19
C THR A 38 -14.37 -1.05 -22.90
N GLU A 39 -13.46 -0.07 -22.85
CA GLU A 39 -13.41 0.93 -21.76
C GLU A 39 -14.11 2.22 -22.18
N PRO A 40 -14.70 2.97 -21.22
CA PRO A 40 -15.22 4.31 -21.47
C PRO A 40 -14.10 5.26 -21.95
N ASN A 41 -14.39 6.10 -22.92
CA ASN A 41 -13.48 7.18 -23.28
C ASN A 41 -13.43 8.26 -22.18
N LYS A 42 -12.50 9.22 -22.27
CA LYS A 42 -12.28 10.24 -21.23
C LYS A 42 -13.54 11.05 -20.90
N MET A 43 -14.39 11.35 -21.90
CA MET A 43 -15.65 12.07 -21.67
C MET A 43 -16.63 11.23 -20.84
N ALA A 44 -16.80 9.95 -21.19
CA ALA A 44 -17.64 9.03 -20.44
C ALA A 44 -17.10 8.74 -19.02
N GLN A 45 -15.79 8.68 -18.85
CA GLN A 45 -15.18 8.59 -17.52
C GLN A 45 -15.51 9.81 -16.65
N ASN A 46 -15.44 11.02 -17.20
CA ASN A 46 -15.81 12.24 -16.49
C ASN A 46 -17.29 12.26 -16.09
N GLN A 47 -18.19 11.79 -16.99
CA GLN A 47 -19.60 11.65 -16.66
C GLN A 47 -19.82 10.58 -15.56
N MET A 48 -19.09 9.48 -15.61
CA MET A 48 -19.13 8.44 -14.56
C MET A 48 -18.71 8.99 -13.20
N LEU A 49 -17.64 9.80 -13.14
CA LEU A 49 -17.19 10.44 -11.90
C LEU A 49 -18.25 11.38 -11.34
N ARG A 50 -18.87 12.21 -12.21
CA ARG A 50 -19.97 13.10 -11.81
C ARG A 50 -21.17 12.31 -11.30
N PHE A 51 -21.60 11.29 -12.02
CA PHE A 51 -22.67 10.38 -11.63
C PHE A 51 -22.42 9.78 -10.24
N CYS A 52 -21.22 9.25 -9.99
CA CYS A 52 -20.86 8.70 -8.69
C CYS A 52 -20.95 9.75 -7.57
N MET A 53 -20.52 11.00 -7.82
CA MET A 53 -20.64 12.10 -6.85
C MET A 53 -22.13 12.43 -6.56
N GLU A 54 -22.97 12.54 -7.58
CA GLU A 54 -24.41 12.85 -7.45
C GLU A 54 -25.17 11.75 -6.71
N HIS A 55 -24.77 10.47 -6.90
CA HIS A 55 -25.36 9.31 -6.22
C HIS A 55 -24.66 8.93 -4.92
N GLN A 56 -23.70 9.74 -4.43
CA GLN A 56 -22.94 9.49 -3.20
C GLN A 56 -22.22 8.12 -3.19
N ILE A 57 -21.72 7.69 -4.34
CA ILE A 57 -20.95 6.46 -4.50
C ILE A 57 -19.47 6.78 -4.31
N GLU A 58 -18.88 6.29 -3.21
CA GLU A 58 -17.44 6.43 -2.90
C GLU A 58 -16.63 5.48 -3.81
N LEU A 59 -16.36 5.95 -5.03
CA LEU A 59 -15.76 5.12 -6.09
C LEU A 59 -14.38 4.57 -5.71
N GLY A 60 -13.59 5.34 -4.94
CA GLY A 60 -12.29 4.89 -4.46
C GLY A 60 -12.39 3.68 -3.53
N GLU A 61 -13.32 3.72 -2.57
CA GLU A 61 -13.58 2.60 -1.66
C GLU A 61 -14.14 1.39 -2.41
N LEU A 62 -15.03 1.64 -3.37
CA LEU A 62 -15.60 0.59 -4.20
C LEU A 62 -14.52 -0.16 -5.00
N ILE A 63 -13.56 0.56 -5.59
CA ILE A 63 -12.43 -0.03 -6.31
C ILE A 63 -11.56 -0.86 -5.36
N VAL A 64 -11.15 -0.29 -4.23
CA VAL A 64 -10.29 -0.94 -3.25
C VAL A 64 -10.92 -2.24 -2.73
N LYS A 65 -12.18 -2.16 -2.28
CA LYS A 65 -12.96 -3.32 -1.82
C LYS A 65 -13.21 -4.33 -2.95
N GLY A 66 -13.40 -3.83 -4.16
CA GLY A 66 -13.60 -4.63 -5.36
C GLY A 66 -12.40 -5.50 -5.75
N LYS A 67 -11.21 -5.23 -5.23
CA LYS A 67 -9.99 -6.03 -5.47
C LYS A 67 -9.70 -7.03 -4.35
N GLU A 68 -10.49 -7.07 -3.30
CA GLU A 68 -10.35 -8.07 -2.23
C GLU A 68 -10.66 -9.47 -2.78
N TYR A 69 -9.85 -10.44 -2.36
CA TYR A 69 -10.02 -11.83 -2.71
C TYR A 69 -11.06 -12.48 -1.81
N THR A 70 -12.06 -13.12 -2.40
CA THR A 70 -13.22 -13.67 -1.68
C THR A 70 -13.34 -15.19 -1.79
N GLU A 71 -12.47 -15.85 -2.56
CA GLU A 71 -12.54 -17.28 -2.71
C GLU A 71 -11.84 -18.01 -1.55
N PRO A 72 -12.25 -19.24 -1.20
CA PRO A 72 -11.59 -20.01 -0.16
C PRO A 72 -10.10 -20.23 -0.48
N CYS A 73 -9.23 -19.92 0.48
CA CYS A 73 -7.80 -20.17 0.39
C CYS A 73 -7.28 -20.65 1.74
N ASN A 74 -6.49 -21.74 1.74
CA ASN A 74 -5.88 -22.29 2.95
C ASN A 74 -4.56 -21.63 3.34
N GLU A 75 -4.01 -20.82 2.45
CA GLU A 75 -2.78 -20.06 2.65
C GLU A 75 -3.11 -18.60 2.96
N LEU A 76 -2.13 -17.84 3.42
CA LEU A 76 -2.30 -16.41 3.69
C LEU A 76 -2.45 -15.66 2.37
N VAL A 77 -3.59 -15.01 2.17
CA VAL A 77 -3.85 -14.17 0.98
C VAL A 77 -3.31 -12.77 1.21
N LEU A 78 -2.51 -12.30 0.26
CA LEU A 78 -1.83 -11.00 0.29
C LEU A 78 -1.91 -10.34 -1.09
N TYR A 79 -1.54 -9.05 -1.15
CA TYR A 79 -1.64 -8.24 -2.35
C TYR A 79 -0.31 -7.59 -2.72
N HIS A 80 -0.02 -7.53 -4.02
CA HIS A 80 1.20 -6.93 -4.55
C HIS A 80 0.88 -6.02 -5.73
N GLY A 81 1.50 -4.84 -5.77
CA GLY A 81 1.44 -3.92 -6.89
C GLY A 81 2.75 -3.90 -7.66
N SER A 82 2.70 -4.17 -8.96
CA SER A 82 3.87 -4.11 -9.83
C SER A 82 3.72 -3.06 -10.91
N LYS A 83 4.72 -2.18 -11.04
CA LYS A 83 4.74 -1.11 -12.04
C LYS A 83 4.76 -1.61 -13.49
N LYS A 84 5.35 -2.79 -13.73
CA LYS A 84 5.58 -3.35 -15.08
C LYS A 84 5.17 -4.82 -15.21
N GLY A 85 4.49 -5.36 -14.20
CA GLY A 85 4.19 -6.79 -14.10
C GLY A 85 5.38 -7.62 -13.58
N ILE A 86 5.07 -8.82 -13.09
CA ILE A 86 6.08 -9.80 -12.66
C ILE A 86 6.54 -10.55 -13.91
N LYS A 87 7.86 -10.64 -14.11
CA LYS A 87 8.46 -11.38 -15.22
C LYS A 87 9.35 -12.48 -14.68
N GLY A 88 9.02 -13.73 -15.01
CA GLY A 88 9.74 -14.90 -14.48
C GLY A 88 9.32 -15.24 -13.05
N ASP A 89 10.22 -15.89 -12.33
CA ASP A 89 9.98 -16.33 -10.96
C ASP A 89 9.94 -15.15 -9.97
N ILE A 90 9.16 -15.31 -8.90
CA ILE A 90 9.15 -14.35 -7.79
C ILE A 90 10.50 -14.44 -7.07
N ALA A 91 11.15 -13.28 -6.91
CA ALA A 91 12.46 -13.17 -6.31
C ALA A 91 12.58 -11.89 -5.45
N PRO A 92 13.51 -11.82 -4.49
CA PRO A 92 13.70 -10.67 -3.61
C PRO A 92 14.49 -9.55 -4.30
N ILE A 93 13.93 -8.97 -5.37
CA ILE A 93 14.60 -8.04 -6.30
C ILE A 93 14.14 -6.58 -6.19
N SER A 94 13.44 -6.20 -5.12
CA SER A 94 13.16 -4.78 -4.90
C SER A 94 14.46 -4.00 -4.59
N ARG A 95 14.38 -2.68 -4.58
CA ARG A 95 15.51 -1.82 -4.20
C ARG A 95 15.93 -2.10 -2.75
N ASP A 96 17.23 -1.98 -2.45
CA ASP A 96 17.76 -2.14 -1.10
C ASP A 96 17.22 -1.08 -0.12
N GLU A 97 16.79 0.07 -0.63
CA GLU A 97 16.24 1.19 0.14
C GLU A 97 14.71 1.11 0.34
N CYS A 98 14.13 -0.09 0.27
CA CYS A 98 12.75 -0.32 0.73
C CYS A 98 12.72 -0.51 2.25
N ASP A 99 11.53 -0.51 2.89
CA ASP A 99 11.36 -0.50 4.35
C ASP A 99 12.14 -1.60 5.09
N PHE A 100 12.28 -2.77 4.48
CA PHE A 100 13.00 -3.92 5.02
C PHE A 100 14.04 -4.47 4.02
N GLY A 101 14.62 -3.57 3.20
CA GLY A 101 15.64 -3.93 2.20
C GLY A 101 15.10 -4.61 0.96
N ALA A 102 15.96 -5.32 0.25
CA ALA A 102 15.58 -6.08 -0.93
C ALA A 102 14.64 -7.24 -0.57
N GLY A 103 13.53 -7.38 -1.31
CA GLY A 103 12.54 -8.41 -1.03
C GLY A 103 11.38 -8.41 -2.03
N PHE A 104 10.48 -9.35 -1.86
CA PHE A 104 9.17 -9.34 -2.53
C PHE A 104 8.12 -8.89 -1.53
N TYR A 105 7.56 -7.70 -1.76
CA TYR A 105 6.66 -6.98 -0.85
C TYR A 105 5.20 -7.34 -1.10
N MET A 106 4.47 -7.71 -0.06
CA MET A 106 3.05 -8.08 -0.10
C MET A 106 2.31 -7.42 1.06
N GLY A 107 1.18 -6.77 0.79
CA GLY A 107 0.34 -6.12 1.81
C GLY A 107 -0.85 -6.97 2.22
N THR A 108 -1.34 -6.79 3.45
CA THR A 108 -2.59 -7.43 3.92
C THR A 108 -3.84 -6.78 3.35
N GLY A 109 -3.76 -5.53 2.89
CA GLY A 109 -4.86 -4.79 2.27
C GLY A 109 -4.58 -4.43 0.81
N THR A 110 -5.63 -4.21 0.05
CA THR A 110 -5.55 -3.88 -1.39
C THR A 110 -5.16 -2.43 -1.64
N LEU A 111 -5.46 -1.52 -0.72
CA LEU A 111 -5.32 -0.08 -0.89
C LEU A 111 -3.88 0.36 -1.17
N GLN A 112 -2.94 -0.06 -0.33
CA GLN A 112 -1.55 0.39 -0.44
C GLN A 112 -0.90 -0.08 -1.76
N PRO A 113 -0.94 -1.37 -2.17
CA PRO A 113 -0.38 -1.76 -3.45
C PRO A 113 -1.09 -1.12 -4.66
N LEU A 114 -2.39 -0.83 -4.58
CA LEU A 114 -3.12 -0.12 -5.64
C LEU A 114 -2.66 1.33 -5.78
N THR A 115 -2.53 2.06 -4.66
CA THR A 115 -2.09 3.46 -4.67
C THR A 115 -0.61 3.61 -5.01
N LEU A 116 0.21 2.60 -4.76
CA LEU A 116 1.63 2.58 -5.12
C LEU A 116 1.84 2.55 -6.65
N ILE A 117 0.92 1.95 -7.39
CA ILE A 117 1.06 1.72 -8.84
C ILE A 117 0.14 2.60 -9.69
N CYS A 118 -0.75 3.41 -9.10
CA CYS A 118 -1.80 4.14 -9.82
C CYS A 118 -1.27 5.17 -10.83
N SER A 119 -0.06 5.70 -10.65
CA SER A 119 0.55 6.65 -11.58
C SER A 119 1.32 6.00 -12.74
N GLU A 120 1.37 4.67 -12.80
CA GLU A 120 2.11 3.96 -13.85
C GLU A 120 1.24 3.71 -15.09
N ALA A 121 1.86 3.66 -16.27
CA ALA A 121 1.12 3.56 -17.54
C ALA A 121 0.39 2.22 -17.75
N ALA A 122 0.97 1.11 -17.29
CA ALA A 122 0.43 -0.23 -17.46
C ALA A 122 0.73 -1.12 -16.25
N PRO A 123 0.29 -0.71 -15.05
CA PRO A 123 0.58 -1.44 -13.84
C PRO A 123 -0.20 -2.74 -13.77
N LYS A 124 0.29 -3.65 -12.93
CA LYS A 124 -0.38 -4.91 -12.63
C LYS A 124 -0.60 -5.04 -11.12
N PHE A 125 -1.80 -5.41 -10.77
CA PHE A 125 -2.20 -5.75 -9.41
C PHE A 125 -2.30 -7.26 -9.27
N TYR A 126 -1.71 -7.80 -8.22
CA TYR A 126 -1.66 -9.24 -7.96
C TYR A 126 -2.31 -9.56 -6.64
N THR A 127 -3.13 -10.60 -6.65
CA THR A 127 -3.48 -11.37 -5.45
C THR A 127 -2.54 -12.55 -5.40
N VAL A 128 -1.90 -12.75 -4.27
CA VAL A 128 -0.96 -13.86 -4.07
C VAL A 128 -1.32 -14.65 -2.82
N SER A 129 -0.95 -15.92 -2.76
CA SER A 129 -0.95 -16.68 -1.52
C SER A 129 0.48 -16.92 -1.05
N LEU A 130 0.69 -16.92 0.27
CA LEU A 130 1.95 -17.20 0.92
C LEU A 130 1.76 -18.37 1.89
N ASN A 131 2.54 -19.43 1.67
CA ASN A 131 2.69 -20.49 2.65
C ASN A 131 3.84 -20.13 3.59
N THR A 132 3.58 -19.96 4.87
CA THR A 132 4.59 -19.58 5.87
C THR A 132 5.27 -20.78 6.54
N THR A 133 4.87 -21.99 6.19
CA THR A 133 5.39 -23.23 6.84
C THR A 133 6.90 -23.38 6.63
N GLY A 134 7.63 -23.50 7.73
CA GLY A 134 9.09 -23.66 7.72
C GLY A 134 9.89 -22.41 7.35
N LEU A 135 9.26 -21.24 7.24
CA LEU A 135 9.95 -19.96 7.10
C LEU A 135 10.34 -19.40 8.47
N LYS A 136 11.57 -18.94 8.59
CA LYS A 136 12.03 -18.19 9.75
C LYS A 136 11.56 -16.75 9.59
N THR A 137 10.65 -16.29 10.46
CA THR A 137 9.97 -15.01 10.35
C THR A 137 10.39 -14.05 11.47
N LEU A 138 10.80 -12.84 11.09
CA LEU A 138 10.94 -11.69 11.98
C LEU A 138 9.61 -10.93 12.00
N ASN A 139 9.00 -10.82 13.19
CA ASN A 139 7.75 -10.07 13.37
C ASN A 139 8.05 -8.79 14.15
N LEU A 140 7.69 -7.65 13.57
CA LEU A 140 7.89 -6.31 14.14
C LEU A 140 6.54 -5.69 14.51
N GLY A 141 6.45 -5.14 15.72
CA GLY A 141 5.33 -4.32 16.18
C GLY A 141 5.42 -2.89 15.67
N ILE A 142 4.52 -2.02 16.14
CA ILE A 142 4.67 -0.56 16.01
C ILE A 142 5.51 -0.11 17.22
N ASP A 143 6.81 -0.24 17.11
CA ASP A 143 7.77 0.08 18.16
C ASP A 143 9.04 0.72 17.57
N LEU A 144 9.95 1.12 18.44
CA LEU A 144 11.19 1.77 18.02
C LEU A 144 12.08 0.82 17.18
N GLU A 145 12.03 -0.50 17.43
CA GLU A 145 12.79 -1.48 16.64
C GLU A 145 12.34 -1.51 15.17
N TRP A 146 11.04 -1.50 14.95
CA TRP A 146 10.45 -1.37 13.61
C TRP A 146 10.86 -0.05 12.93
N ALA A 147 10.73 1.09 13.61
CA ALA A 147 11.08 2.39 13.06
C ALA A 147 12.58 2.50 12.72
N MET A 148 13.45 1.99 13.59
CA MET A 148 14.90 2.02 13.39
C MET A 148 15.35 1.07 12.28
N LEU A 149 14.73 -0.11 12.11
CA LEU A 149 15.03 -1.00 11.00
C LEU A 149 14.69 -0.34 9.66
N ILE A 150 13.52 0.30 9.58
CA ILE A 150 13.15 1.09 8.39
C ILE A 150 14.17 2.20 8.15
N ALA A 151 14.55 2.95 9.19
CA ALA A 151 15.54 4.01 9.09
C ALA A 151 16.88 3.51 8.56
N TYR A 152 17.33 2.33 9.00
CA TYR A 152 18.56 1.70 8.51
C TYR A 152 18.49 1.46 6.99
N PHE A 153 17.48 0.74 6.52
CA PHE A 153 17.35 0.43 5.09
C PHE A 153 17.13 1.68 4.24
N ARG A 154 16.46 2.69 4.77
CA ARG A 154 16.19 3.96 4.09
C ARG A 154 17.37 4.94 4.12
N LYS A 155 18.53 4.54 4.71
CA LYS A 155 19.74 5.37 4.81
C LYS A 155 19.61 6.61 5.70
N GLU A 156 18.63 6.63 6.60
CA GLU A 156 18.44 7.74 7.55
C GLU A 156 19.38 7.65 8.79
N MET A 157 20.09 6.52 8.96
CA MET A 157 21.02 6.29 10.08
C MET A 157 22.48 6.55 9.73
N GLU A 158 22.81 7.16 8.60
CA GLU A 158 24.21 7.38 8.17
C GLU A 158 25.01 8.25 9.16
N SER A 159 24.36 9.14 9.93
CA SER A 159 25.01 9.96 10.96
C SER A 159 25.59 9.15 12.12
N VAL A 160 25.08 7.94 12.37
CA VAL A 160 25.53 7.03 13.45
C VAL A 160 26.19 5.77 12.91
N LYS A 161 26.63 5.78 11.66
CA LYS A 161 27.31 4.65 11.02
C LYS A 161 28.55 4.22 11.82
N GLY A 162 28.69 2.90 12.00
CA GLY A 162 29.76 2.30 12.80
C GLY A 162 29.51 2.30 14.31
N SER A 163 28.37 2.83 14.78
CA SER A 163 27.95 2.67 16.18
C SER A 163 27.30 1.30 16.41
N ASN A 164 27.23 0.89 17.68
CA ASN A 164 26.58 -0.38 18.05
C ASN A 164 25.11 -0.41 17.62
N ILE A 165 24.42 0.72 17.64
CA ILE A 165 23.03 0.81 17.21
C ILE A 165 22.92 0.61 15.70
N TYR A 166 23.80 1.17 14.90
CA TYR A 166 23.84 0.96 13.45
C TYR A 166 24.07 -0.51 13.11
N GLU A 167 25.10 -1.14 13.73
CA GLU A 167 25.45 -2.53 13.49
C GLU A 167 24.33 -3.50 13.92
N LYS A 168 23.60 -3.18 15.01
CA LYS A 168 22.42 -3.95 15.41
C LYS A 168 21.42 -4.07 14.25
N TYR A 169 21.07 -2.96 13.61
CA TYR A 169 20.07 -2.96 12.54
C TYR A 169 20.62 -3.45 11.21
N ALA A 170 21.92 -3.32 10.96
CA ALA A 170 22.59 -3.92 9.82
C ALA A 170 22.44 -5.45 9.76
N HIS A 171 22.33 -6.10 10.91
CA HIS A 171 22.27 -7.57 11.06
C HIS A 171 20.93 -8.09 11.57
N LEU A 172 19.95 -7.22 11.84
CA LEU A 172 18.69 -7.63 12.48
C LEU A 172 17.88 -8.63 11.62
N THR A 173 18.00 -8.55 10.31
CA THR A 173 17.28 -9.46 9.38
C THR A 173 18.08 -10.69 8.98
N ASP A 174 19.33 -10.84 9.44
CA ASP A 174 20.19 -11.94 9.06
C ASP A 174 19.60 -13.31 9.45
N GLY A 175 19.59 -14.21 8.49
CA GLY A 175 19.11 -15.58 8.67
C GLY A 175 17.59 -15.71 8.78
N TYR A 176 16.81 -14.65 8.55
CA TYR A 176 15.37 -14.74 8.36
C TYR A 176 15.00 -14.96 6.89
N ASP A 177 13.83 -15.57 6.66
CA ASP A 177 13.26 -15.79 5.33
C ASP A 177 12.20 -14.72 5.02
N LEU A 178 11.50 -14.26 6.06
CA LEU A 178 10.34 -13.38 5.96
C LEU A 178 10.41 -12.29 7.04
N VAL A 179 10.16 -11.07 6.66
CA VAL A 179 9.96 -9.96 7.60
C VAL A 179 8.50 -9.53 7.54
N VAL A 180 7.87 -9.41 8.70
CA VAL A 180 6.48 -8.95 8.84
C VAL A 180 6.48 -7.70 9.72
N GLY A 181 5.93 -6.61 9.22
CA GLY A 181 5.82 -5.36 9.95
C GLY A 181 4.66 -4.53 9.44
N TYR A 182 4.45 -3.39 10.07
CA TYR A 182 3.43 -2.44 9.61
C TYR A 182 3.92 -1.64 8.40
N ILE A 183 2.97 -1.20 7.56
CA ILE A 183 3.27 -0.31 6.44
C ILE A 183 3.37 1.11 7.00
N ALA A 184 4.52 1.74 6.81
CA ALA A 184 4.73 3.10 7.27
C ALA A 184 4.11 4.13 6.31
N ASN A 185 3.70 5.27 6.86
CA ASN A 185 3.15 6.39 6.12
C ASN A 185 4.18 6.99 5.14
N ASP A 186 3.73 7.51 4.00
CA ASP A 186 4.56 8.17 2.97
C ASP A 186 5.44 9.34 3.50
N ARG A 187 5.02 9.97 4.60
CA ARG A 187 5.78 11.04 5.26
C ARG A 187 6.90 10.54 6.18
N MET A 188 7.03 9.25 6.31
CA MET A 188 8.00 8.57 7.17
C MET A 188 9.41 9.20 7.11
N TYR A 189 9.92 9.51 5.92
CA TYR A 189 11.26 10.10 5.75
C TYR A 189 11.42 11.43 6.50
N THR A 190 10.41 12.29 6.40
CA THR A 190 10.44 13.58 7.09
C THR A 190 10.46 13.37 8.60
N GLU A 191 9.65 12.48 9.11
CA GLU A 191 9.54 12.23 10.55
C GLU A 191 10.76 11.48 11.09
N LEU A 192 11.32 10.51 10.36
CA LEU A 192 12.60 9.89 10.69
C LEU A 192 13.74 10.93 10.73
N ALA A 193 13.87 11.77 9.70
CA ALA A 193 14.88 12.83 9.67
C ALA A 193 14.71 13.81 10.84
N ARG A 194 13.48 14.15 11.24
CA ARG A 194 13.20 14.99 12.43
C ARG A 194 13.61 14.30 13.72
N PHE A 195 13.35 13.00 13.84
CA PHE A 195 13.76 12.22 15.01
C PHE A 195 15.30 12.18 15.16
N PHE A 196 16.03 11.88 14.08
CA PHE A 196 17.49 11.84 14.09
C PHE A 196 18.14 13.21 14.35
N ARG A 197 17.43 14.31 14.08
CA ARG A 197 17.88 15.67 14.45
C ARG A 197 17.50 16.08 15.88
N GLY A 198 16.77 15.25 16.60
CA GLY A 198 16.25 15.58 17.93
C GLY A 198 15.08 16.58 17.92
N ASP A 199 14.37 16.72 16.79
CA ASP A 199 13.22 17.63 16.66
C ASP A 199 11.94 17.02 17.25
N ILE A 200 11.84 15.69 17.27
CA ILE A 200 10.71 14.94 17.83
C ILE A 200 11.21 13.72 18.63
N SER A 201 10.39 13.28 19.59
CA SER A 201 10.67 12.09 20.39
C SER A 201 10.30 10.79 19.65
N ASP A 202 10.73 9.65 20.19
CA ASP A 202 10.36 8.30 19.75
C ASP A 202 8.84 8.06 19.78
N VAL A 203 8.16 8.52 20.84
CA VAL A 203 6.69 8.43 20.97
C VAL A 203 6.01 9.22 19.84
N ALA A 204 6.41 10.47 19.61
CA ALA A 204 5.86 11.26 18.52
C ALA A 204 6.14 10.62 17.15
N LEU A 205 7.36 10.08 16.93
CA LEU A 205 7.72 9.35 15.71
C LEU A 205 6.78 8.18 15.48
N LEU A 206 6.61 7.29 16.45
CA LEU A 206 5.79 6.08 16.32
C LEU A 206 4.34 6.40 16.02
N HIS A 207 3.77 7.40 16.70
CA HIS A 207 2.41 7.86 16.40
C HIS A 207 2.28 8.46 15.00
N CYS A 208 3.29 9.20 14.51
CA CYS A 208 3.28 9.72 13.15
C CYS A 208 3.37 8.61 12.10
N LEU A 209 4.23 7.61 12.30
CA LEU A 209 4.42 6.50 11.37
C LEU A 209 3.19 5.60 11.28
N SER A 210 2.45 5.45 12.38
CA SER A 210 1.23 4.64 12.48
C SER A 210 -0.08 5.44 12.32
N ALA A 211 0.00 6.74 12.02
CA ALA A 211 -1.17 7.63 11.96
C ALA A 211 -2.24 7.20 10.94
N LEU A 212 -1.84 6.54 9.87
CA LEU A 212 -2.73 5.91 8.91
C LEU A 212 -2.61 4.39 9.08
N ASP A 213 -3.69 3.72 9.41
CA ASP A 213 -3.72 2.25 9.40
C ASP A 213 -3.68 1.75 7.95
N LEU A 214 -2.49 1.45 7.48
CA LEU A 214 -2.22 0.91 6.14
C LEU A 214 -2.11 -0.62 6.13
N GLY A 215 -2.30 -1.26 7.30
CA GLY A 215 -2.16 -2.69 7.48
C GLY A 215 -0.71 -3.16 7.62
N LYS A 216 -0.51 -4.47 7.49
CA LYS A 216 0.81 -5.10 7.57
C LYS A 216 1.36 -5.42 6.20
N GLN A 217 2.68 -5.43 6.10
CA GLN A 217 3.41 -5.95 4.95
C GLN A 217 4.18 -7.21 5.35
N TYR A 218 4.21 -8.14 4.43
CA TYR A 218 4.99 -9.38 4.45
C TYR A 218 6.04 -9.28 3.36
N VAL A 219 7.30 -9.37 3.74
CA VAL A 219 8.41 -9.20 2.80
C VAL A 219 9.23 -10.48 2.75
N ALA A 220 9.14 -11.20 1.65
CA ALA A 220 9.97 -12.37 1.39
C ALA A 220 11.37 -11.89 1.01
N ILE A 221 12.32 -12.05 1.95
CA ILE A 221 13.71 -11.58 1.80
C ILE A 221 14.68 -12.69 1.37
N SER A 222 14.23 -13.94 1.33
CA SER A 222 15.00 -15.08 0.83
C SER A 222 14.35 -15.70 -0.41
N GLU A 223 15.15 -16.37 -1.23
CA GLU A 223 14.63 -17.17 -2.34
C GLU A 223 13.68 -18.29 -1.86
N LYS A 224 13.94 -18.84 -0.66
CA LYS A 224 13.11 -19.86 -0.05
C LYS A 224 11.70 -19.33 0.21
N ALA A 225 11.58 -18.13 0.78
CA ALA A 225 10.27 -17.50 1.00
C ALA A 225 9.59 -17.13 -0.31
N CYS A 226 10.32 -16.58 -1.28
CA CYS A 226 9.79 -16.25 -2.60
C CYS A 226 9.19 -17.47 -3.33
N LYS A 227 9.81 -18.65 -3.22
CA LYS A 227 9.30 -19.91 -3.79
C LYS A 227 7.99 -20.39 -3.15
N GLN A 228 7.64 -19.88 -1.96
CA GLN A 228 6.39 -20.20 -1.27
C GLN A 228 5.26 -19.20 -1.58
N VAL A 229 5.53 -18.20 -2.41
CA VAL A 229 4.52 -17.27 -2.92
C VAL A 229 3.96 -17.79 -4.23
N LYS A 230 2.63 -17.82 -4.36
CA LYS A 230 1.92 -18.22 -5.58
C LYS A 230 1.01 -17.09 -6.05
N ILE A 231 1.00 -16.81 -7.33
CA ILE A 231 0.06 -15.86 -7.93
C ILE A 231 -1.30 -16.56 -8.05
N LEU A 232 -2.31 -16.01 -7.36
CA LEU A 232 -3.71 -16.46 -7.47
C LEU A 232 -4.44 -15.71 -8.58
N LYS A 233 -4.16 -14.40 -8.73
CA LYS A 233 -4.80 -13.55 -9.73
C LYS A 233 -3.87 -12.42 -10.16
N GLU A 234 -3.89 -12.10 -11.46
CA GLU A 234 -3.28 -10.90 -12.03
C GLU A 234 -4.36 -10.04 -12.66
N GLU A 235 -4.35 -8.74 -12.39
CA GLU A 235 -5.31 -7.78 -12.90
C GLU A 235 -4.62 -6.55 -13.47
N SER A 236 -5.13 -6.07 -14.61
CA SER A 236 -4.83 -4.73 -15.11
C SER A 236 -5.82 -3.74 -14.51
N LEU A 237 -5.40 -2.50 -14.31
CA LEU A 237 -6.28 -1.42 -13.89
C LEU A 237 -6.74 -0.62 -15.10
N SER A 238 -8.03 -0.29 -15.16
CA SER A 238 -8.60 0.60 -16.18
C SER A 238 -8.14 2.05 -15.96
N GLN A 239 -8.27 2.88 -16.98
CA GLN A 239 -7.90 4.31 -16.86
C GLN A 239 -8.77 5.04 -15.83
N LEU A 240 -10.03 4.65 -15.66
CA LEU A 240 -10.90 5.17 -14.62
C LEU A 240 -10.38 4.79 -13.23
N GLU A 241 -10.05 3.51 -13.00
CA GLU A 241 -9.50 3.04 -11.72
C GLU A 241 -8.20 3.78 -11.38
N LEU A 242 -7.27 3.93 -12.35
CA LEU A 242 -6.02 4.66 -12.14
C LEU A 242 -6.27 6.10 -11.71
N SER A 243 -7.14 6.83 -12.42
CA SER A 243 -7.45 8.24 -12.11
C SER A 243 -8.07 8.39 -10.71
N VAL A 244 -9.00 7.50 -10.33
CA VAL A 244 -9.63 7.51 -9.00
C VAL A 244 -8.63 7.18 -7.88
N LEU A 245 -7.75 6.21 -8.12
CA LEU A 245 -6.71 5.82 -7.16
C LEU A 245 -5.65 6.92 -6.99
N GLU A 246 -5.31 7.68 -8.03
CA GLU A 246 -4.43 8.86 -7.92
C GLU A 246 -5.04 9.94 -7.03
N ASP A 247 -6.32 10.25 -7.22
CA ASP A 247 -7.05 11.20 -6.37
C ASP A 247 -7.11 10.72 -4.92
N LEU A 248 -7.41 9.44 -4.70
CA LEU A 248 -7.44 8.82 -3.38
C LEU A 248 -6.07 8.87 -2.70
N SER A 249 -4.99 8.53 -3.42
CA SER A 249 -3.61 8.62 -2.94
C SER A 249 -3.25 10.04 -2.54
N SER A 250 -3.60 11.04 -3.38
CA SER A 250 -3.35 12.45 -3.11
C SER A 250 -4.09 12.96 -1.86
N LYS A 251 -5.37 12.58 -1.69
CA LYS A 251 -6.17 12.94 -0.52
C LYS A 251 -5.57 12.35 0.76
N ARG A 252 -5.23 11.04 0.74
CA ARG A 252 -4.63 10.36 1.89
C ARG A 252 -3.27 10.92 2.27
N ARG A 253 -2.45 11.30 1.29
CA ARG A 253 -1.16 11.95 1.55
C ARG A 253 -1.35 13.29 2.27
N LYS A 254 -2.30 14.13 1.83
CA LYS A 254 -2.61 15.40 2.50
C LYS A 254 -3.13 15.19 3.93
N GLU A 255 -3.97 14.20 4.13
CA GLU A 255 -4.48 13.83 5.45
C GLU A 255 -3.34 13.34 6.37
N GLY A 256 -2.46 12.46 5.89
CA GLY A 256 -1.29 12.00 6.65
C GLY A 256 -0.39 13.14 7.09
N ILE A 257 -0.18 14.17 6.23
CA ILE A 257 0.58 15.36 6.57
C ILE A 257 -0.08 16.12 7.72
N ARG A 258 -1.39 16.37 7.62
CA ARG A 258 -2.14 17.10 8.67
C ARG A 258 -2.11 16.35 10.01
N LEU A 259 -2.36 15.04 9.98
CA LEU A 259 -2.31 14.19 11.18
C LEU A 259 -0.94 14.18 11.85
N ALA A 260 0.15 14.05 11.08
CA ALA A 260 1.50 14.07 11.64
C ALA A 260 1.80 15.38 12.34
N ASP A 261 1.42 16.54 11.78
CA ASP A 261 1.63 17.84 12.42
C ASP A 261 0.82 18.02 13.72
N GLU A 262 -0.39 17.44 13.79
CA GLU A 262 -1.20 17.42 15.01
C GLU A 262 -0.59 16.50 16.07
N ILE A 263 -0.15 15.31 15.69
CA ILE A 263 0.48 14.32 16.57
C ILE A 263 1.76 14.87 17.21
N VAL A 264 2.64 15.48 16.43
CA VAL A 264 3.87 16.06 16.97
C VAL A 264 3.58 17.14 18.01
N LYS A 265 2.55 17.97 17.80
CA LYS A 265 2.14 18.98 18.81
C LYS A 265 1.60 18.33 20.08
N GLN A 266 0.81 17.26 19.93
CA GLN A 266 0.18 16.55 21.03
C GLN A 266 1.21 15.81 21.90
N HIS A 267 2.19 15.12 21.29
CA HIS A 267 3.18 14.29 21.98
C HIS A 267 4.53 14.98 22.20
N ARG A 268 4.59 16.32 22.12
CA ARG A 268 5.83 17.10 22.18
C ARG A 268 6.67 16.87 23.44
N ARG A 269 6.07 16.43 24.53
CA ARG A 269 6.72 16.26 25.85
C ARG A 269 6.77 14.79 26.31
N GLU A 270 6.45 13.86 25.42
CA GLU A 270 6.40 12.43 25.74
C GLU A 270 7.58 11.72 25.07
N GLY A 271 8.10 10.67 25.72
CA GLY A 271 9.15 9.82 25.19
C GLY A 271 10.55 10.39 25.32
N GLN A 272 11.48 9.83 24.54
CA GLN A 272 12.91 10.18 24.51
C GLN A 272 13.32 10.73 23.16
N PHE A 273 14.22 11.70 23.16
CA PHE A 273 14.87 12.19 21.93
C PHE A 273 16.02 11.27 21.53
N PHE A 274 16.40 11.30 20.26
CA PHE A 274 17.40 10.39 19.71
C PHE A 274 18.74 10.45 20.48
N ASP A 275 19.22 11.63 20.82
CA ASP A 275 20.48 11.82 21.59
C ASP A 275 20.41 11.18 22.99
N GLU A 276 19.25 11.14 23.60
CA GLU A 276 19.04 10.48 24.91
C GLU A 276 19.10 8.95 24.78
N ILE A 277 18.60 8.41 23.65
CA ILE A 277 18.60 6.96 23.37
C ILE A 277 20.01 6.46 23.08
N ILE A 278 20.84 7.22 22.39
CA ILE A 278 22.21 6.82 22.04
C ILE A 278 23.25 7.16 23.13
N GLY A 279 22.94 8.11 24.02
CA GLY A 279 23.81 8.55 25.11
C GLY A 279 23.67 7.76 26.42
N GLY A 280 22.64 6.92 26.55
CA GLY A 280 22.41 6.01 27.66
C GLY A 280 23.03 4.65 27.40
#